data_7657188f0d6fac02f18ca6c0c4810bf1
#
_entry.id   7657188f0d6fac02f18ca6c0c4810bf1
#
_cell.length_a   1.000
_cell.length_b   1.000
_cell.length_c   1.000
_cell.angle_alpha   90.00
_cell.angle_beta   90.00
_cell.angle_gamma   90.00
#
_symmetry.space_group_name_H-M   'P 1'
#
loop_
_entity.id
_entity.type
_entity.pdbx_description
1 polymer ?
#
loop_
_entity_poly.entity_id
_entity_poly.type
_entity_poly.pdbx_seq_one_letter_code
_entity_poly.pdbx_strand_id
1 'polypeptide(L)'
;MNDKLIRGSRRGLTFSFPSKGCLSIGQRFEYIIDKARSNIKIIPSVVGSHTVSRKRSGGVWNALIDLRSKEVIEAIAGIKQLRVSLTDTQIIITDAAFEQVCTEASCSGAILQFPRSELADLRKVSGLDDCTAVNKLLTGAQITLDEYLVSRGQPISVQTIQRDLSDVYTLVSLFSGAGILDWPFLQDGRFMLQYAIDSDAAACETYRHNIGMHIVHGDIHRAFTMDGYPLDDAVSTPDAMIGGPPCKPFSNANRHTRLADHPDSDLLMQYMRIVKALRPKVFAIENVPEVLTACSGAYFNAIQEVAADCGYSVSAKIVQDNKVGGYTTRERAVILGSRVGIARFSEISLEKGGKTAGDALSQVNIGWSNYDDITLPGSRTRERMSFVPPGGNYKDIPAEFQTPGKNRHSSTYRRLAWDEPSPTIVNWRKPPLIHPKEDRTLTVAEAKALQGLPGNYRIFGTLGQKQQQVGNAVPVALGKYIKNAVLALLQSSRPCKSTSLRCHA
;
A
#
# COMPACT_ATOMS: atom_id res chain seq x y z
N MET A 1 33.02 9.76 6.62
CA MET A 1 32.33 8.56 7.17
C MET A 1 33.41 7.62 7.71
N ASN A 2 33.30 7.17 8.94
CA ASN A 2 34.23 6.20 9.49
C ASN A 2 33.56 4.83 9.45
N ASP A 3 33.84 4.06 8.41
CA ASP A 3 33.33 2.70 8.25
C ASP A 3 34.26 1.71 8.97
N LYS A 4 33.65 0.75 9.65
CA LYS A 4 34.36 -0.31 10.36
C LYS A 4 33.81 -1.67 9.96
N LEU A 5 34.71 -2.59 9.62
CA LEU A 5 34.35 -3.98 9.37
C LEU A 5 34.36 -4.78 10.68
N ILE A 6 33.29 -5.54 10.94
CA ILE A 6 33.13 -6.39 12.12
C ILE A 6 32.60 -7.78 11.73
N ARG A 7 32.64 -8.72 12.64
CA ARG A 7 32.03 -10.04 12.47
C ARG A 7 30.92 -10.25 13.49
N GLY A 8 29.78 -10.78 13.03
CA GLY A 8 28.75 -11.28 13.91
C GLY A 8 29.20 -12.57 14.62
N SER A 9 28.59 -12.88 15.74
CA SER A 9 28.84 -14.12 16.49
C SER A 9 27.53 -14.88 16.72
N ARG A 10 27.64 -16.15 17.11
CA ARG A 10 26.46 -16.95 17.54
C ARG A 10 25.75 -16.36 18.78
N ARG A 11 26.37 -15.38 19.46
CA ARG A 11 25.81 -14.69 20.64
C ARG A 11 25.24 -13.31 20.30
N GLY A 12 25.28 -12.89 19.02
CA GLY A 12 24.81 -11.58 18.56
C GLY A 12 25.93 -10.70 18.04
N LEU A 13 25.72 -9.40 18.10
CA LEU A 13 26.57 -8.37 17.52
C LEU A 13 27.12 -7.46 18.61
N THR A 14 28.44 -7.34 18.67
CA THR A 14 29.13 -6.48 19.64
C THR A 14 30.21 -5.70 18.94
N PHE A 15 30.21 -4.36 19.04
CA PHE A 15 31.26 -3.51 18.48
C PHE A 15 31.43 -2.22 19.28
N SER A 16 32.64 -1.66 19.18
CA SER A 16 32.98 -0.39 19.84
C SER A 16 33.39 0.67 18.82
N PHE A 17 33.09 1.93 19.12
CA PHE A 17 33.43 3.08 18.31
C PHE A 17 33.83 4.26 19.20
N PRO A 18 34.57 5.29 18.67
CA PRO A 18 34.88 6.50 19.43
C PRO A 18 33.63 7.18 19.92
N SER A 19 33.65 7.70 21.14
CA SER A 19 32.49 8.34 21.79
C SER A 19 32.13 9.72 21.18
N LYS A 20 32.52 9.97 19.92
CA LYS A 20 32.18 11.18 19.14
C LYS A 20 31.33 10.72 17.96
N GLY A 21 30.05 11.11 17.92
CA GLY A 21 29.09 10.74 16.87
C GLY A 21 27.66 10.81 17.38
N CYS A 22 26.73 10.20 16.65
CA CYS A 22 25.28 10.19 16.96
C CYS A 22 24.92 9.54 18.30
N LEU A 23 25.80 8.72 18.89
CA LEU A 23 25.57 8.04 20.16
C LEU A 23 26.78 8.17 21.10
N SER A 24 26.51 8.61 22.32
CA SER A 24 27.48 8.76 23.41
C SER A 24 27.34 7.67 24.48
N ILE A 25 28.40 7.44 25.26
CA ILE A 25 28.34 6.51 26.40
C ILE A 25 27.22 6.93 27.37
N GLY A 26 26.39 5.98 27.76
CA GLY A 26 25.23 6.19 28.63
C GLY A 26 23.95 6.63 27.89
N GLN A 27 24.04 6.99 26.65
CA GLN A 27 22.87 7.37 25.85
C GLN A 27 21.99 6.16 25.53
N ARG A 28 20.68 6.35 25.54
CA ARG A 28 19.72 5.33 25.16
C ARG A 28 19.55 5.28 23.65
N PHE A 29 19.22 4.10 23.12
CA PHE A 29 18.98 3.87 21.72
C PHE A 29 17.94 2.77 21.47
N GLU A 30 17.41 2.76 20.28
CA GLU A 30 16.64 1.66 19.70
C GLU A 30 17.32 1.17 18.43
N TYR A 31 16.96 -0.04 17.99
CA TYR A 31 17.41 -0.56 16.71
C TYR A 31 16.25 -1.12 15.89
N ILE A 32 16.37 -0.99 14.58
CA ILE A 32 15.41 -1.48 13.59
C ILE A 32 16.13 -2.48 12.70
N ILE A 33 15.58 -3.68 12.58
CA ILE A 33 16.10 -4.72 11.69
C ILE A 33 15.29 -4.71 10.39
N ASP A 34 15.94 -4.35 9.31
CA ASP A 34 15.40 -4.50 7.96
C ASP A 34 15.90 -5.82 7.37
N LYS A 35 15.09 -6.87 7.51
CA LYS A 35 15.42 -8.22 7.01
C LYS A 35 15.53 -8.26 5.48
N ALA A 36 14.80 -7.40 4.77
CA ALA A 36 14.81 -7.36 3.31
C ALA A 36 16.14 -6.78 2.77
N ARG A 37 16.71 -5.80 3.48
CA ARG A 37 17.99 -5.17 3.12
C ARG A 37 19.18 -5.73 3.88
N SER A 38 18.99 -6.73 4.73
CA SER A 38 20.01 -7.28 5.61
C SER A 38 20.78 -6.17 6.36
N ASN A 39 20.05 -5.16 6.85
CA ASN A 39 20.64 -4.07 7.60
C ASN A 39 20.00 -3.91 8.98
N ILE A 40 20.80 -3.39 9.91
CA ILE A 40 20.36 -3.01 11.26
C ILE A 40 20.68 -1.53 11.42
N LYS A 41 19.65 -0.71 11.67
CA LYS A 41 19.80 0.72 11.96
C LYS A 41 19.69 0.92 13.47
N ILE A 42 20.61 1.66 14.05
CA ILE A 42 20.63 2.03 15.47
C ILE A 42 20.44 3.53 15.55
N ILE A 43 19.42 3.96 16.26
CA ILE A 43 18.97 5.35 16.32
C ILE A 43 18.97 5.81 17.77
N PRO A 44 19.51 7.02 18.09
CA PRO A 44 19.34 7.61 19.43
C PRO A 44 17.87 7.71 19.81
N SER A 45 17.53 7.36 21.04
CA SER A 45 16.14 7.43 21.54
C SER A 45 16.13 7.78 23.01
N VAL A 46 15.29 8.75 23.40
CA VAL A 46 15.14 9.17 24.80
C VAL A 46 14.44 8.07 25.62
N VAL A 47 13.57 7.30 24.99
CA VAL A 47 12.79 6.21 25.61
C VAL A 47 13.31 4.82 25.22
N GLY A 48 14.42 4.73 24.51
CA GLY A 48 14.99 3.49 24.00
C GLY A 48 15.24 2.44 25.08
N SER A 49 15.03 1.17 24.73
CA SER A 49 15.18 0.04 25.63
C SER A 49 16.64 -0.37 25.86
N HIS A 50 17.57 0.14 25.05
CA HIS A 50 19.00 -0.18 25.08
C HIS A 50 19.83 1.03 25.48
N THR A 51 21.00 0.76 26.11
CA THR A 51 21.93 1.82 26.55
C THR A 51 23.33 1.53 26.01
N VAL A 52 23.98 2.57 25.51
CA VAL A 52 25.38 2.51 25.04
C VAL A 52 26.31 2.28 26.25
N SER A 53 26.96 1.15 26.26
CA SER A 53 27.93 0.76 27.28
C SER A 53 29.31 1.40 27.03
N ARG A 54 30.28 1.16 27.87
CA ARG A 54 31.67 1.63 27.71
C ARG A 54 32.67 0.48 27.68
N LYS A 55 33.70 0.62 26.85
CA LYS A 55 34.83 -0.33 26.79
C LYS A 55 36.13 0.44 26.81
N ARG A 56 37.08 0.05 27.63
CA ARG A 56 38.44 0.63 27.66
C ARG A 56 39.33 -0.07 26.64
N SER A 57 39.96 0.68 25.77
CA SER A 57 40.91 0.15 24.79
C SER A 57 42.01 1.18 24.55
N GLY A 58 43.28 0.81 24.67
CA GLY A 58 44.43 1.72 24.49
C GLY A 58 44.41 2.93 25.45
N GLY A 59 43.93 2.76 26.68
CA GLY A 59 43.81 3.85 27.65
C GLY A 59 42.58 4.78 27.48
N VAL A 60 41.85 4.69 26.38
CA VAL A 60 40.69 5.53 26.05
C VAL A 60 39.39 4.78 26.24
N TRP A 61 38.34 5.46 26.73
CA TRP A 61 36.99 4.94 26.80
C TRP A 61 36.27 5.09 25.45
N ASN A 62 35.82 3.98 24.91
CA ASN A 62 35.02 3.91 23.69
C ASN A 62 33.56 3.54 24.00
N ALA A 63 32.63 4.02 23.20
CA ALA A 63 31.27 3.58 23.20
C ALA A 63 31.16 2.12 22.73
N LEU A 64 30.33 1.32 23.36
CA LEU A 64 30.14 -0.09 23.07
C LEU A 64 28.64 -0.37 22.86
N ILE A 65 28.32 -0.93 21.72
CA ILE A 65 26.99 -1.50 21.44
C ILE A 65 27.06 -3.01 21.50
N ASP A 66 26.10 -3.61 22.20
CA ASP A 66 25.97 -5.05 22.41
C ASP A 66 24.51 -5.48 22.19
N LEU A 67 24.24 -6.12 21.05
CA LEU A 67 22.91 -6.57 20.64
C LEU A 67 22.87 -8.10 20.62
N ARG A 68 22.08 -8.70 21.53
CA ARG A 68 22.01 -10.15 21.73
C ARG A 68 20.61 -10.75 21.57
N SER A 69 19.67 -9.98 21.02
CA SER A 69 18.33 -10.50 20.78
C SER A 69 18.34 -11.64 19.74
N LYS A 70 17.37 -12.54 19.84
CA LYS A 70 17.17 -13.62 18.86
C LYS A 70 17.01 -13.07 17.44
N GLU A 71 16.31 -11.96 17.29
CA GLU A 71 16.08 -11.29 16.02
C GLU A 71 17.37 -10.76 15.37
N VAL A 72 18.27 -10.19 16.17
CA VAL A 72 19.58 -9.74 15.68
C VAL A 72 20.44 -10.93 15.27
N ILE A 73 20.44 -12.02 16.05
CA ILE A 73 21.20 -13.23 15.74
C ILE A 73 20.72 -13.84 14.42
N GLU A 74 19.40 -13.91 14.22
CA GLU A 74 18.79 -14.37 12.97
C GLU A 74 19.13 -13.46 11.78
N ALA A 75 19.10 -12.14 11.99
CA ALA A 75 19.38 -11.16 10.94
C ALA A 75 20.82 -11.20 10.42
N ILE A 76 21.79 -11.59 11.28
CA ILE A 76 23.21 -11.67 10.91
C ILE A 76 23.67 -13.11 10.60
N ALA A 77 22.76 -14.10 10.69
CA ALA A 77 23.09 -15.49 10.43
C ALA A 77 23.55 -15.70 8.98
N GLY A 78 24.71 -16.32 8.80
CA GLY A 78 25.29 -16.58 7.46
C GLY A 78 26.09 -15.43 6.87
N ILE A 79 26.10 -14.23 7.47
CA ILE A 79 26.89 -13.11 7.01
C ILE A 79 28.34 -13.24 7.52
N LYS A 80 29.30 -13.31 6.60
CA LYS A 80 30.73 -13.48 6.94
C LYS A 80 31.34 -12.22 7.54
N GLN A 81 30.93 -11.05 7.07
CA GLN A 81 31.50 -9.76 7.48
C GLN A 81 30.44 -8.66 7.38
N LEU A 82 30.34 -7.83 8.40
CA LEU A 82 29.41 -6.72 8.49
C LEU A 82 30.17 -5.40 8.44
N ARG A 83 29.63 -4.41 7.74
CA ARG A 83 30.10 -3.04 7.74
C ARG A 83 29.27 -2.22 8.70
N VAL A 84 29.92 -1.44 9.55
CA VAL A 84 29.31 -0.47 10.46
C VAL A 84 29.64 0.91 9.99
N SER A 85 28.65 1.64 9.52
CA SER A 85 28.77 3.03 9.06
C SER A 85 28.17 3.96 10.09
N LEU A 86 28.97 4.92 10.58
CA LEU A 86 28.55 5.93 11.53
C LEU A 86 28.22 7.22 10.78
N THR A 87 26.99 7.71 10.95
CA THR A 87 26.56 9.03 10.49
C THR A 87 26.30 9.95 11.69
N ASP A 88 25.99 11.20 11.45
CA ASP A 88 25.70 12.17 12.52
C ASP A 88 24.39 11.85 13.27
N THR A 89 23.47 11.09 12.66
CA THR A 89 22.14 10.81 13.19
C THR A 89 21.88 9.35 13.55
N GLN A 90 22.63 8.39 12.98
CA GLN A 90 22.39 6.97 13.16
C GLN A 90 23.64 6.12 12.90
N ILE A 91 23.59 4.85 13.35
CA ILE A 91 24.56 3.83 12.99
C ILE A 91 23.86 2.81 12.09
N ILE A 92 24.44 2.51 10.93
CA ILE A 92 23.92 1.54 9.98
C ILE A 92 24.87 0.35 9.91
N ILE A 93 24.32 -0.86 10.03
CA ILE A 93 25.08 -2.10 9.95
C ILE A 93 24.54 -2.90 8.76
N THR A 94 25.40 -3.17 7.79
CA THR A 94 25.06 -3.86 6.54
C THR A 94 26.00 -5.05 6.32
N ASP A 95 25.61 -5.98 5.46
CA ASP A 95 26.52 -6.99 4.94
C ASP A 95 27.63 -6.28 4.12
N ALA A 96 28.88 -6.53 4.45
CA ALA A 96 30.01 -5.90 3.77
C ALA A 96 30.12 -6.31 2.28
N ALA A 97 29.56 -7.47 1.92
CA ALA A 97 29.51 -7.92 0.54
C ALA A 97 28.46 -7.16 -0.30
N PHE A 98 27.45 -6.57 0.36
CA PHE A 98 26.34 -5.90 -0.30
C PHE A 98 26.71 -4.55 -0.93
N GLU A 99 27.64 -3.82 -0.33
CA GLU A 99 27.96 -2.43 -0.70
C GLU A 99 29.02 -2.30 -1.80
N GLN A 100 29.81 -3.32 -2.04
CA GLN A 100 30.79 -3.30 -3.14
C GLN A 100 30.11 -3.23 -4.52
N VAL A 101 28.83 -3.64 -4.59
CA VAL A 101 28.02 -3.62 -5.82
C VAL A 101 27.34 -2.26 -6.06
N CYS A 102 27.08 -1.48 -5.00
CA CYS A 102 26.33 -0.21 -5.12
C CYS A 102 27.21 0.99 -5.55
N THR A 103 28.53 0.93 -5.42
CA THR A 103 29.43 2.03 -5.76
C THR A 103 29.83 2.09 -7.24
N GLU A 104 29.67 1.01 -7.99
CA GLU A 104 29.99 0.95 -9.42
C GLU A 104 28.79 1.15 -10.37
N ALA A 105 27.55 1.13 -9.85
CA ALA A 105 26.31 1.20 -10.65
C ALA A 105 25.65 2.59 -10.68
N SER A 106 26.40 3.67 -10.56
CA SER A 106 25.86 5.02 -10.56
C SER A 106 25.81 5.68 -11.93
N CYS A 107 25.30 5.01 -12.95
CA CYS A 107 24.91 5.70 -14.19
C CYS A 107 23.95 4.85 -15.02
N SER A 108 22.75 5.37 -15.24
CA SER A 108 21.76 5.02 -16.28
C SER A 108 21.21 3.59 -16.29
N GLY A 109 19.97 3.40 -15.81
CA GLY A 109 19.18 2.19 -16.04
C GLY A 109 18.02 2.06 -15.05
N ALA A 110 16.89 1.56 -15.50
CA ALA A 110 15.79 1.21 -14.62
C ALA A 110 16.22 0.07 -13.68
N ILE A 111 16.08 0.29 -12.38
CA ILE A 111 16.45 -0.70 -11.36
C ILE A 111 15.26 -1.63 -11.13
N LEU A 112 15.46 -2.94 -11.33
CA LEU A 112 14.46 -3.95 -11.04
C LEU A 112 14.71 -4.53 -9.63
N GLN A 113 13.66 -4.53 -8.80
CA GLN A 113 13.67 -5.21 -7.50
C GLN A 113 12.72 -6.39 -7.55
N PHE A 114 13.21 -7.58 -7.23
CA PHE A 114 12.39 -8.79 -7.17
C PHE A 114 12.27 -9.30 -5.73
N PRO A 115 11.08 -9.73 -5.27
CA PRO A 115 10.93 -10.41 -3.99
C PRO A 115 11.73 -11.72 -3.97
N ARG A 116 12.36 -12.04 -2.84
CA ARG A 116 13.17 -13.26 -2.68
C ARG A 116 12.44 -14.57 -3.03
N SER A 117 11.11 -14.60 -2.85
CA SER A 117 10.25 -15.75 -3.17
C SER A 117 10.15 -16.01 -4.69
N GLU A 118 10.22 -14.98 -5.52
CA GLU A 118 10.14 -15.13 -6.98
C GLU A 118 11.47 -15.55 -7.61
N LEU A 119 12.58 -15.31 -6.91
CA LEU A 119 13.92 -15.67 -7.38
C LEU A 119 14.15 -17.18 -7.42
N ALA A 120 13.51 -17.95 -6.54
CA ALA A 120 13.58 -19.42 -6.55
C ALA A 120 12.84 -20.03 -7.74
N ASP A 121 11.76 -19.38 -8.19
CA ASP A 121 10.98 -19.82 -9.36
C ASP A 121 11.65 -19.40 -10.67
N LEU A 122 12.31 -18.26 -10.72
CA LEU A 122 13.14 -17.83 -11.86
C LEU A 122 14.29 -18.82 -12.14
N ARG A 123 14.87 -19.40 -11.11
CA ARG A 123 15.91 -20.44 -11.23
C ARG A 123 15.40 -21.70 -11.94
N LYS A 124 14.16 -22.12 -11.64
CA LYS A 124 13.53 -23.30 -12.27
C LYS A 124 13.11 -23.07 -13.71
N VAL A 125 12.72 -21.84 -14.06
CA VAL A 125 12.16 -21.51 -15.37
C VAL A 125 13.25 -21.12 -16.39
N SER A 126 14.39 -20.60 -15.94
CA SER A 126 15.38 -19.97 -16.82
C SER A 126 16.57 -20.83 -17.18
N GLY A 127 16.85 -21.92 -16.48
CA GLY A 127 18.06 -22.72 -16.70
C GLY A 127 19.38 -21.94 -16.49
N LEU A 128 19.34 -20.85 -15.75
CA LEU A 128 20.44 -19.88 -15.60
C LEU A 128 21.24 -20.11 -14.31
N ASP A 129 21.69 -21.34 -14.05
CA ASP A 129 22.39 -21.70 -12.81
C ASP A 129 23.73 -20.98 -12.58
N ASP A 130 24.39 -20.47 -13.63
CA ASP A 130 25.72 -19.84 -13.56
C ASP A 130 25.78 -18.37 -13.98
N CYS A 131 24.65 -17.67 -14.02
CA CYS A 131 24.65 -16.28 -14.49
C CYS A 131 24.90 -15.29 -13.34
N THR A 132 25.85 -14.37 -13.55
CA THR A 132 26.22 -13.31 -12.57
C THR A 132 25.03 -12.46 -12.15
N ALA A 133 24.10 -12.17 -13.07
CA ALA A 133 22.90 -11.39 -12.78
C ALA A 133 21.93 -12.15 -11.86
N VAL A 134 21.74 -13.45 -12.07
CA VAL A 134 20.90 -14.29 -11.20
C VAL A 134 21.51 -14.43 -9.81
N ASN A 135 22.84 -14.57 -9.71
CA ASN A 135 23.53 -14.59 -8.42
C ASN A 135 23.41 -13.27 -7.67
N LYS A 136 23.49 -12.14 -8.36
CA LYS A 136 23.22 -10.82 -7.78
C LYS A 136 21.78 -10.71 -7.25
N LEU A 137 20.78 -11.16 -8.02
CA LEU A 137 19.38 -11.19 -7.57
C LEU A 137 19.16 -12.10 -6.35
N LEU A 138 19.75 -13.30 -6.37
CA LEU A 138 19.64 -14.25 -5.26
C LEU A 138 20.27 -13.74 -3.95
N THR A 139 21.27 -12.87 -4.07
CA THR A 139 21.89 -12.19 -2.91
C THR A 139 21.13 -10.94 -2.46
N GLY A 140 20.04 -10.57 -3.16
CA GLY A 140 19.26 -9.36 -2.88
C GLY A 140 19.87 -8.08 -3.44
N ALA A 141 20.85 -8.19 -4.34
CA ALA A 141 21.43 -7.06 -5.05
C ALA A 141 20.46 -6.53 -6.12
N GLN A 142 20.53 -5.23 -6.39
CA GLN A 142 19.84 -4.63 -7.53
C GLN A 142 20.60 -4.95 -8.81
N ILE A 143 19.85 -5.27 -9.88
CA ILE A 143 20.42 -5.40 -11.24
C ILE A 143 19.72 -4.42 -12.16
N THR A 144 20.43 -3.94 -13.16
CA THR A 144 19.83 -3.16 -14.23
C THR A 144 19.09 -4.07 -15.21
N LEU A 145 18.13 -3.50 -15.95
CA LEU A 145 17.42 -4.21 -17.02
C LEU A 145 18.42 -4.75 -18.07
N ASP A 146 19.47 -4.01 -18.35
CA ASP A 146 20.51 -4.38 -19.30
C ASP A 146 21.30 -5.60 -18.82
N GLU A 147 21.71 -5.63 -17.56
CA GLU A 147 22.38 -6.81 -16.96
C GLU A 147 21.47 -8.06 -16.99
N TYR A 148 20.17 -7.88 -16.76
CA TYR A 148 19.19 -8.98 -16.84
C TYR A 148 19.03 -9.50 -18.28
N LEU A 149 18.96 -8.62 -19.27
CA LEU A 149 18.79 -9.00 -20.68
C LEU A 149 20.07 -9.64 -21.25
N VAL A 150 21.26 -9.11 -20.89
CA VAL A 150 22.55 -9.73 -21.24
C VAL A 150 22.64 -11.16 -20.73
N SER A 151 22.16 -11.40 -19.50
CA SER A 151 22.18 -12.73 -18.89
C SER A 151 21.32 -13.77 -19.63
N ARG A 152 20.36 -13.33 -20.45
CA ARG A 152 19.50 -14.20 -21.27
C ARG A 152 20.08 -14.55 -22.65
N GLY A 153 21.27 -14.09 -22.98
CA GLY A 153 21.88 -14.33 -24.30
C GLY A 153 21.08 -13.73 -25.46
N GLN A 154 20.20 -12.80 -25.20
CA GLN A 154 19.48 -12.06 -26.24
C GLN A 154 20.41 -11.00 -26.81
N PRO A 155 20.62 -10.95 -28.16
CA PRO A 155 21.33 -9.84 -28.77
C PRO A 155 20.50 -8.57 -28.50
N ILE A 156 20.98 -7.71 -27.64
CA ILE A 156 20.36 -6.41 -27.41
C ILE A 156 20.69 -5.55 -28.62
N SER A 157 19.73 -5.37 -29.51
CA SER A 157 19.66 -4.10 -30.21
C SER A 157 19.25 -3.10 -29.14
N VAL A 158 20.23 -2.40 -28.59
CA VAL A 158 20.01 -1.31 -27.65
C VAL A 158 19.34 -0.16 -28.39
N GLN A 159 18.04 -0.32 -28.68
CA GLN A 159 17.19 0.83 -28.64
C GLN A 159 17.05 1.13 -27.15
N THR A 160 17.93 1.98 -26.68
CA THR A 160 17.81 2.64 -25.39
C THR A 160 16.40 3.18 -25.36
N ILE A 161 15.46 2.46 -24.71
CA ILE A 161 14.22 3.07 -24.27
C ILE A 161 14.68 4.02 -23.19
N GLN A 162 15.17 5.19 -23.57
CA GLN A 162 15.17 6.37 -22.73
C GLN A 162 13.68 6.57 -22.43
N ARG A 163 13.17 5.95 -21.37
CA ARG A 163 11.95 6.43 -20.75
C ARG A 163 12.30 7.85 -20.36
N ASP A 164 11.73 8.77 -21.12
CA ASP A 164 11.78 10.19 -20.80
C ASP A 164 11.14 10.30 -19.40
N LEU A 165 11.99 10.40 -18.36
CA LEU A 165 11.54 10.56 -16.97
C LEU A 165 10.64 11.79 -16.82
N SER A 166 10.62 12.67 -17.84
CA SER A 166 9.66 13.77 -17.94
C SER A 166 8.20 13.31 -17.95
N ASP A 167 7.91 12.03 -18.22
CA ASP A 167 6.55 11.48 -18.28
C ASP A 167 6.14 10.68 -17.04
N VAL A 168 7.00 10.60 -16.02
CA VAL A 168 6.69 9.99 -14.73
C VAL A 168 6.20 11.04 -13.75
N TYR A 169 5.06 10.77 -13.10
CA TYR A 169 4.46 11.62 -12.08
C TYR A 169 4.72 11.06 -10.69
N THR A 170 5.05 11.92 -9.75
CA THR A 170 5.25 11.55 -8.35
C THR A 170 3.92 11.43 -7.63
N LEU A 171 3.77 10.40 -6.80
CA LEU A 171 2.54 10.04 -6.09
C LEU A 171 2.79 9.94 -4.59
N VAL A 172 1.89 10.55 -3.80
CA VAL A 172 1.76 10.35 -2.36
C VAL A 172 0.41 9.71 -2.07
N SER A 173 0.40 8.68 -1.23
CA SER A 173 -0.81 7.98 -0.82
C SER A 173 -1.01 8.10 0.69
N LEU A 174 -2.17 8.58 1.12
CA LEU A 174 -2.56 8.71 2.51
C LEU A 174 -3.74 7.79 2.81
N PHE A 175 -3.75 7.21 4.03
CA PHE A 175 -4.73 6.17 4.38
C PHE A 175 -4.71 5.02 3.37
N SER A 176 -3.51 4.59 3.04
CA SER A 176 -3.22 3.71 1.90
C SER A 176 -3.79 2.29 2.08
N GLY A 177 -4.07 1.90 3.34
CA GLY A 177 -4.61 0.58 3.66
C GLY A 177 -3.76 -0.55 3.09
N ALA A 178 -4.42 -1.50 2.47
CA ALA A 178 -3.77 -2.61 1.78
C ALA A 178 -3.21 -2.25 0.38
N GLY A 179 -3.26 -0.98 -0.05
CA GLY A 179 -2.74 -0.51 -1.33
C GLY A 179 -3.65 -0.75 -2.55
N ILE A 180 -4.92 -1.07 -2.34
CA ILE A 180 -5.81 -1.46 -3.45
C ILE A 180 -6.19 -0.26 -4.32
N LEU A 181 -6.32 0.95 -3.73
CA LEU A 181 -6.47 2.19 -4.48
C LEU A 181 -5.19 2.53 -5.26
N ASP A 182 -4.02 2.28 -4.67
CA ASP A 182 -2.72 2.61 -5.24
C ASP A 182 -2.35 1.68 -6.41
N TRP A 183 -2.82 0.43 -6.35
CA TRP A 183 -2.51 -0.61 -7.33
C TRP A 183 -2.71 -0.17 -8.78
N PRO A 184 -3.84 0.41 -9.21
CA PRO A 184 -4.03 0.88 -10.58
C PRO A 184 -3.09 2.00 -11.01
N PHE A 185 -2.63 2.85 -10.09
CA PHE A 185 -1.67 3.91 -10.39
C PHE A 185 -0.30 3.33 -10.70
N LEU A 186 0.14 2.37 -9.89
CA LEU A 186 1.47 1.79 -10.01
C LEU A 186 1.58 0.80 -11.18
N GLN A 187 0.48 0.11 -11.53
CA GLN A 187 0.41 -0.73 -12.72
C GLN A 187 0.47 0.08 -14.04
N ASP A 188 0.21 1.36 -14.00
CA ASP A 188 0.26 2.24 -15.19
C ASP A 188 1.71 2.55 -15.63
N GLY A 189 2.67 2.50 -14.71
CA GLY A 189 4.06 2.79 -14.97
C GLY A 189 4.40 4.27 -15.19
N ARG A 190 3.39 5.16 -15.19
CA ARG A 190 3.56 6.64 -15.26
C ARG A 190 3.53 7.28 -13.88
N PHE A 191 3.30 6.53 -12.82
CA PHE A 191 3.32 7.03 -11.45
C PHE A 191 4.45 6.36 -10.67
N MET A 192 5.20 7.18 -9.94
CA MET A 192 6.22 6.74 -8.99
C MET A 192 5.78 7.11 -7.59
N LEU A 193 5.54 6.11 -6.76
CA LEU A 193 5.17 6.32 -5.37
C LEU A 193 6.39 6.83 -4.59
N GLN A 194 6.25 8.00 -3.96
CA GLN A 194 7.26 8.56 -3.06
C GLN A 194 6.98 8.20 -1.61
N TYR A 195 5.71 8.19 -1.21
CA TYR A 195 5.32 7.99 0.18
C TYR A 195 3.93 7.39 0.29
N ALA A 196 3.75 6.51 1.25
CA ALA A 196 2.45 5.98 1.65
C ALA A 196 2.39 5.87 3.19
N ILE A 197 1.21 6.02 3.78
CA ILE A 197 1.03 5.90 5.24
C ILE A 197 -0.32 5.26 5.57
N ASP A 198 -0.30 4.35 6.53
CA ASP A 198 -1.51 3.79 7.16
C ASP A 198 -1.23 3.39 8.62
N SER A 199 -2.25 3.42 9.46
CA SER A 199 -2.17 3.07 10.87
C SER A 199 -2.39 1.58 11.17
N ASP A 200 -2.89 0.79 10.22
CA ASP A 200 -3.12 -0.65 10.38
C ASP A 200 -1.87 -1.45 9.99
N ALA A 201 -1.26 -2.11 10.96
CA ALA A 201 -0.05 -2.90 10.76
C ALA A 201 -0.22 -4.04 9.74
N ALA A 202 -1.37 -4.74 9.76
CA ALA A 202 -1.65 -5.85 8.85
C ALA A 202 -1.89 -5.35 7.41
N ALA A 203 -2.53 -4.18 7.27
CA ALA A 203 -2.67 -3.52 5.98
C ALA A 203 -1.31 -3.07 5.44
N CYS A 204 -0.45 -2.50 6.27
CA CYS A 204 0.93 -2.15 5.89
C CYS A 204 1.76 -3.36 5.46
N GLU A 205 1.58 -4.53 6.10
CA GLU A 205 2.24 -5.76 5.69
C GLU A 205 1.75 -6.21 4.30
N THR A 206 0.44 -6.18 4.08
CA THR A 206 -0.18 -6.43 2.77
C THR A 206 0.37 -5.48 1.70
N TYR A 207 0.45 -4.20 2.02
CA TYR A 207 0.98 -3.17 1.14
C TYR A 207 2.44 -3.45 0.75
N ARG A 208 3.30 -3.71 1.73
CA ARG A 208 4.74 -3.98 1.48
C ARG A 208 4.95 -5.16 0.55
N HIS A 209 4.14 -6.19 0.68
CA HIS A 209 4.25 -7.38 -0.15
C HIS A 209 3.84 -7.15 -1.61
N ASN A 210 2.74 -6.42 -1.84
CA ASN A 210 2.15 -6.29 -3.17
C ASN A 210 2.57 -5.02 -3.92
N ILE A 211 2.88 -3.95 -3.19
CA ILE A 211 3.15 -2.61 -3.73
C ILE A 211 4.62 -2.24 -3.58
N GLY A 212 5.13 -2.25 -2.34
CA GLY A 212 6.52 -1.89 -2.05
C GLY A 212 6.73 -1.34 -0.65
N MET A 213 8.00 -1.11 -0.33
CA MET A 213 8.46 -0.75 1.02
C MET A 213 8.20 0.72 1.42
N HIS A 214 7.63 1.53 0.54
CA HIS A 214 7.42 2.97 0.75
C HIS A 214 6.35 3.31 1.80
N ILE A 215 5.64 2.30 2.34
CA ILE A 215 4.60 2.55 3.33
C ILE A 215 5.17 2.70 4.73
N VAL A 216 4.79 3.78 5.39
CA VAL A 216 5.00 4.04 6.81
C VAL A 216 3.81 3.48 7.59
N HIS A 217 4.08 2.66 8.60
CA HIS A 217 3.08 2.28 9.59
C HIS A 217 3.04 3.36 10.66
N GLY A 218 2.01 4.18 10.67
CA GLY A 218 1.95 5.31 11.58
C GLY A 218 0.62 6.06 11.60
N ASP A 219 0.49 6.91 12.61
CA ASP A 219 -0.64 7.83 12.74
C ASP A 219 -0.44 9.06 11.86
N ILE A 220 -1.41 9.35 11.02
CA ILE A 220 -1.41 10.49 10.09
C ILE A 220 -1.27 11.85 10.81
N HIS A 221 -1.74 11.98 12.06
CA HIS A 221 -1.60 13.20 12.84
C HIS A 221 -0.13 13.53 13.18
N ARG A 222 0.75 12.54 13.12
CA ARG A 222 2.17 12.67 13.39
C ARG A 222 3.02 12.85 12.12
N ALA A 223 2.37 12.88 10.95
CA ALA A 223 3.07 12.94 9.66
C ALA A 223 3.95 14.20 9.47
N PHE A 224 3.70 15.28 10.22
CA PHE A 224 4.42 16.56 10.15
C PHE A 224 5.06 16.97 11.48
N THR A 225 5.13 16.09 12.47
CA THR A 225 5.75 16.44 13.76
C THR A 225 7.22 16.07 13.77
N MET A 226 8.05 16.83 14.50
CA MET A 226 9.49 16.55 14.69
C MET A 226 9.74 15.13 15.23
N ASP A 227 8.79 14.58 16.02
CA ASP A 227 8.84 13.23 16.59
C ASP A 227 8.11 12.20 15.73
N GLY A 228 7.61 12.60 14.55
CA GLY A 228 6.79 11.79 13.68
C GLY A 228 7.52 11.23 12.47
N TYR A 229 6.78 11.11 11.39
CA TYR A 229 7.27 10.61 10.10
C TYR A 229 7.39 11.81 9.16
N PRO A 230 8.57 12.44 9.03
CA PRO A 230 8.72 13.67 8.27
C PRO A 230 8.38 13.42 6.80
N LEU A 231 7.23 13.96 6.39
CA LEU A 231 6.80 13.96 5.00
C LEU A 231 7.58 14.99 4.19
N ASP A 232 7.91 16.12 4.79
CA ASP A 232 8.63 17.24 4.20
C ASP A 232 10.08 16.90 3.80
N ASP A 233 10.79 16.07 4.59
CA ASP A 233 12.15 15.61 4.25
C ASP A 233 12.16 14.49 3.20
N ALA A 234 11.07 13.73 3.10
CA ALA A 234 10.97 12.59 2.19
C ALA A 234 10.32 12.91 0.85
N VAL A 235 9.56 14.01 0.76
CA VAL A 235 8.67 14.29 -0.36
C VAL A 235 8.78 15.76 -0.79
N SER A 236 9.40 16.02 -1.94
CA SER A 236 9.21 17.28 -2.66
C SER A 236 7.74 17.40 -3.09
N THR A 237 7.28 18.61 -3.45
CA THR A 237 5.91 18.83 -3.95
C THR A 237 5.49 17.72 -4.93
N PRO A 238 4.57 16.81 -4.57
CA PRO A 238 4.20 15.68 -5.41
C PRO A 238 3.31 16.14 -6.58
N ASP A 239 3.35 15.40 -7.68
CA ASP A 239 2.42 15.65 -8.79
C ASP A 239 0.99 15.28 -8.39
N ALA A 240 0.82 14.15 -7.73
CA ALA A 240 -0.49 13.68 -7.28
C ALA A 240 -0.46 13.26 -5.81
N MET A 241 -1.59 13.46 -5.12
CA MET A 241 -1.86 12.92 -3.81
C MET A 241 -3.22 12.23 -3.80
N ILE A 242 -3.28 10.99 -3.32
CA ILE A 242 -4.51 10.19 -3.25
C ILE A 242 -4.75 9.69 -1.84
N GLY A 243 -6.00 9.37 -1.52
CA GLY A 243 -6.32 8.71 -0.25
C GLY A 243 -7.80 8.47 -0.02
N GLY A 244 -8.07 7.54 0.89
CA GLY A 244 -9.41 7.21 1.36
C GLY A 244 -9.51 7.37 2.87
N PRO A 245 -9.60 8.62 3.40
CA PRO A 245 -9.72 8.83 4.85
C PRO A 245 -10.97 8.11 5.41
N PRO A 246 -10.90 7.56 6.64
CA PRO A 246 -12.00 6.82 7.25
C PRO A 246 -13.32 7.57 7.24
N CYS A 247 -14.40 6.86 6.89
CA CYS A 247 -15.75 7.41 6.73
C CYS A 247 -16.69 7.13 7.92
N LYS A 248 -16.18 6.59 9.03
CA LYS A 248 -17.02 6.16 10.16
C LYS A 248 -17.97 7.22 10.68
N PRO A 249 -17.60 8.51 10.79
CA PRO A 249 -18.52 9.57 11.19
C PRO A 249 -19.69 9.78 10.24
N PHE A 250 -19.52 9.44 8.94
CA PHE A 250 -20.48 9.75 7.87
C PHE A 250 -21.32 8.54 7.45
N SER A 251 -20.86 7.33 7.75
CA SER A 251 -21.50 6.09 7.28
C SER A 251 -22.88 5.87 7.91
N ASN A 252 -23.86 5.53 7.08
CA ASN A 252 -25.21 5.09 7.52
C ASN A 252 -25.19 3.85 8.43
N ALA A 253 -24.11 3.08 8.43
CA ALA A 253 -23.93 1.95 9.34
C ALA A 253 -23.68 2.38 10.79
N ASN A 254 -23.25 3.61 11.04
CA ASN A 254 -22.91 4.12 12.37
C ASN A 254 -23.90 5.19 12.85
N ARG A 255 -25.16 4.77 13.10
CA ARG A 255 -26.24 5.70 13.49
C ARG A 255 -26.14 6.23 14.92
N HIS A 256 -25.30 5.65 15.78
CA HIS A 256 -25.26 5.94 17.21
C HIS A 256 -24.15 6.92 17.63
N THR A 257 -23.08 7.05 16.84
CA THR A 257 -21.95 7.97 17.11
C THR A 257 -21.69 8.83 15.88
N ARG A 258 -22.67 9.63 15.49
CA ARG A 258 -22.53 10.55 14.35
C ARG A 258 -21.82 11.84 14.81
N LEU A 259 -20.83 12.24 14.01
CA LEU A 259 -20.28 13.60 13.93
C LEU A 259 -19.13 13.94 14.91
N ALA A 260 -19.09 15.16 15.42
CA ALA A 260 -17.95 15.82 16.04
C ALA A 260 -17.21 15.04 17.15
N ASP A 261 -17.89 14.11 17.80
CA ASP A 261 -17.32 13.34 18.94
C ASP A 261 -16.64 12.02 18.50
N HIS A 262 -16.63 11.71 17.19
CA HIS A 262 -15.97 10.49 16.73
C HIS A 262 -14.47 10.74 16.57
N PRO A 263 -13.57 9.83 17.05
CA PRO A 263 -12.11 9.99 16.94
C PRO A 263 -11.59 10.21 15.51
N ASP A 264 -12.30 9.68 14.51
CA ASP A 264 -11.93 9.81 13.10
C ASP A 264 -12.56 11.02 12.42
N SER A 265 -13.25 11.93 13.15
CA SER A 265 -13.99 13.05 12.55
C SER A 265 -13.10 14.09 11.89
N ASP A 266 -11.87 14.24 12.35
CA ASP A 266 -10.89 15.21 11.84
C ASP A 266 -9.97 14.66 10.73
N LEU A 267 -9.98 13.33 10.47
CA LEU A 267 -9.05 12.70 9.52
C LEU A 267 -9.19 13.22 8.08
N LEU A 268 -10.40 13.57 7.67
CA LEU A 268 -10.65 14.22 6.38
C LEU A 268 -9.99 15.60 6.32
N MET A 269 -10.09 16.38 7.39
CA MET A 269 -9.45 17.69 7.48
C MET A 269 -7.93 17.57 7.65
N GLN A 270 -7.45 16.49 8.26
CA GLN A 270 -6.02 16.18 8.30
C GLN A 270 -5.49 15.91 6.89
N TYR A 271 -6.23 15.18 6.05
CA TYR A 271 -5.89 15.06 4.62
C TYR A 271 -5.75 16.44 3.97
N MET A 272 -6.70 17.35 4.19
CA MET A 272 -6.66 18.70 3.60
C MET A 272 -5.53 19.58 4.17
N ARG A 273 -5.12 19.39 5.44
CA ARG A 273 -3.93 20.05 6.01
C ARG A 273 -2.67 19.60 5.27
N ILE A 274 -2.57 18.31 4.93
CA ILE A 274 -1.46 17.77 4.16
C ILE A 274 -1.48 18.30 2.71
N VAL A 275 -2.65 18.40 2.08
CA VAL A 275 -2.80 19.07 0.77
C VAL A 275 -2.25 20.50 0.84
N LYS A 276 -2.61 21.24 1.88
CA LYS A 276 -2.16 22.65 2.07
C LYS A 276 -0.64 22.72 2.24
N ALA A 277 -0.04 21.78 2.95
CA ALA A 277 1.40 21.75 3.21
C ALA A 277 2.21 21.32 1.97
N LEU A 278 1.87 20.18 1.36
CA LEU A 278 2.63 19.60 0.23
C LEU A 278 2.29 20.23 -1.12
N ARG A 279 1.11 20.84 -1.24
CA ARG A 279 0.67 21.51 -2.47
C ARG A 279 0.77 20.64 -3.75
N PRO A 280 0.23 19.39 -3.75
CA PRO A 280 0.25 18.57 -4.95
C PRO A 280 -0.39 19.29 -6.16
N LYS A 281 0.01 18.93 -7.38
CA LYS A 281 -0.66 19.48 -8.58
C LYS A 281 -2.12 19.04 -8.65
N VAL A 282 -2.39 17.80 -8.28
CA VAL A 282 -3.72 17.20 -8.24
C VAL A 282 -3.87 16.39 -6.96
N PHE A 283 -5.04 16.46 -6.30
CA PHE A 283 -5.39 15.53 -5.24
C PHE A 283 -6.70 14.80 -5.54
N ALA A 284 -6.86 13.58 -5.02
CA ALA A 284 -8.09 12.81 -5.11
C ALA A 284 -8.41 12.15 -3.76
N ILE A 285 -9.63 12.39 -3.28
CA ILE A 285 -10.18 11.78 -2.06
C ILE A 285 -11.28 10.81 -2.46
N GLU A 286 -11.20 9.55 -2.00
CA GLU A 286 -12.31 8.60 -2.05
C GLU A 286 -13.00 8.56 -0.69
N ASN A 287 -14.35 8.52 -0.71
CA ASN A 287 -15.15 8.40 0.51
C ASN A 287 -16.54 7.83 0.21
N VAL A 288 -17.35 7.65 1.23
CA VAL A 288 -18.78 7.30 1.04
C VAL A 288 -19.56 8.49 0.48
N PRO A 289 -20.67 8.25 -0.28
CA PRO A 289 -21.48 9.34 -0.86
C PRO A 289 -21.94 10.39 0.14
N GLU A 290 -22.22 9.96 1.38
CA GLU A 290 -22.71 10.81 2.45
C GLU A 290 -21.73 11.93 2.85
N VAL A 291 -20.44 11.82 2.53
CA VAL A 291 -19.47 12.91 2.80
C VAL A 291 -19.86 14.22 2.13
N LEU A 292 -20.56 14.15 0.99
CA LEU A 292 -21.00 15.32 0.24
C LEU A 292 -22.20 16.04 0.87
N THR A 293 -23.00 15.34 1.67
CA THR A 293 -24.28 15.85 2.19
C THR A 293 -24.36 15.85 3.73
N ALA A 294 -23.46 15.15 4.39
CA ALA A 294 -23.43 15.07 5.87
C ALA A 294 -23.31 16.45 6.49
N CYS A 295 -24.06 16.69 7.58
CA CYS A 295 -24.14 18.01 8.26
C CYS A 295 -24.49 19.15 7.31
N SER A 296 -25.49 18.95 6.43
CA SER A 296 -25.91 19.94 5.43
C SER A 296 -24.76 20.34 4.48
N GLY A 297 -23.84 19.41 4.18
CA GLY A 297 -22.71 19.62 3.29
C GLY A 297 -21.47 20.28 3.94
N ALA A 298 -21.48 20.50 5.26
CA ALA A 298 -20.42 21.25 5.95
C ALA A 298 -19.01 20.69 5.68
N TYR A 299 -18.86 19.36 5.62
CA TYR A 299 -17.56 18.72 5.35
C TYR A 299 -17.07 18.98 3.91
N PHE A 300 -17.95 18.86 2.94
CA PHE A 300 -17.58 19.14 1.55
C PHE A 300 -17.29 20.63 1.34
N ASN A 301 -18.07 21.52 1.96
CA ASN A 301 -17.81 22.95 1.96
C ASN A 301 -16.42 23.28 2.55
N ALA A 302 -16.08 22.69 3.70
CA ALA A 302 -14.76 22.87 4.31
C ALA A 302 -13.61 22.41 3.40
N ILE A 303 -13.78 21.29 2.67
CA ILE A 303 -12.81 20.85 1.65
C ILE A 303 -12.68 21.91 0.56
N GLN A 304 -13.79 22.44 0.06
CA GLN A 304 -13.80 23.45 -1.01
C GLN A 304 -13.13 24.74 -0.54
N GLU A 305 -13.39 25.21 0.67
CA GLU A 305 -12.77 26.40 1.25
C GLU A 305 -11.24 26.26 1.36
N VAL A 306 -10.75 25.19 2.00
CA VAL A 306 -9.31 24.93 2.10
C VAL A 306 -8.65 24.77 0.73
N ALA A 307 -9.33 24.11 -0.20
CA ALA A 307 -8.84 23.93 -1.56
C ALA A 307 -8.77 25.27 -2.33
N ALA A 308 -9.82 26.12 -2.22
CA ALA A 308 -9.86 27.44 -2.83
C ALA A 308 -8.74 28.35 -2.31
N ASP A 309 -8.51 28.38 -0.99
CA ASP A 309 -7.41 29.12 -0.35
C ASP A 309 -6.04 28.69 -0.90
N CYS A 310 -5.95 27.44 -1.36
CA CYS A 310 -4.74 26.87 -1.95
C CYS A 310 -4.71 26.96 -3.48
N GLY A 311 -5.69 27.60 -4.12
CA GLY A 311 -5.74 27.78 -5.58
C GLY A 311 -6.15 26.53 -6.36
N TYR A 312 -6.89 25.60 -5.74
CA TYR A 312 -7.45 24.44 -6.42
C TYR A 312 -8.87 24.73 -6.94
N SER A 313 -9.17 24.25 -8.13
CA SER A 313 -10.55 23.96 -8.52
C SER A 313 -10.94 22.58 -7.97
N VAL A 314 -12.17 22.43 -7.50
CA VAL A 314 -12.68 21.18 -6.92
C VAL A 314 -13.89 20.68 -7.71
N SER A 315 -13.95 19.39 -7.97
CA SER A 315 -15.11 18.70 -8.52
C SER A 315 -15.36 17.42 -7.72
N ALA A 316 -16.63 17.07 -7.53
CA ALA A 316 -17.01 15.82 -6.86
C ALA A 316 -18.00 15.03 -7.73
N LYS A 317 -17.89 13.72 -7.71
CA LYS A 317 -18.78 12.80 -8.43
C LYS A 317 -19.02 11.53 -7.62
N ILE A 318 -20.27 11.09 -7.57
CA ILE A 318 -20.59 9.75 -7.06
C ILE A 318 -20.40 8.77 -8.22
N VAL A 319 -19.59 7.74 -7.97
CA VAL A 319 -19.24 6.72 -8.96
C VAL A 319 -19.59 5.36 -8.41
N GLN A 320 -20.27 4.55 -9.22
CA GLN A 320 -20.61 3.16 -8.91
C GLN A 320 -19.61 2.22 -9.63
N ASP A 321 -19.05 1.26 -8.92
CA ASP A 321 -17.97 0.40 -9.40
C ASP A 321 -18.33 -0.35 -10.70
N ASN A 322 -19.52 -0.98 -10.75
CA ASN A 322 -19.97 -1.69 -11.96
C ASN A 322 -20.24 -0.77 -13.18
N LYS A 323 -20.39 0.53 -12.96
CA LYS A 323 -20.53 1.52 -14.05
C LYS A 323 -19.19 1.93 -14.66
N VAL A 324 -18.09 1.58 -14.01
CA VAL A 324 -16.73 1.83 -14.47
C VAL A 324 -15.96 0.54 -14.76
N GLY A 325 -16.69 -0.59 -14.96
CA GLY A 325 -16.13 -1.89 -15.35
C GLY A 325 -15.76 -2.80 -14.18
N GLY A 326 -16.25 -2.52 -12.98
CA GLY A 326 -16.10 -3.38 -11.80
C GLY A 326 -17.19 -4.44 -11.66
N TYR A 327 -17.10 -5.22 -10.59
CA TYR A 327 -17.97 -6.36 -10.32
C TYR A 327 -19.01 -6.07 -9.23
N THR A 328 -18.99 -4.88 -8.61
CA THR A 328 -19.82 -4.57 -7.44
C THR A 328 -20.71 -3.36 -7.67
N THR A 329 -21.82 -3.27 -6.93
CA THR A 329 -22.68 -2.08 -6.90
C THR A 329 -22.19 -1.04 -5.90
N ARG A 330 -20.92 -1.11 -5.47
CA ARG A 330 -20.33 -0.18 -4.52
C ARG A 330 -20.32 1.24 -5.08
N GLU A 331 -20.91 2.18 -4.35
CA GLU A 331 -20.90 3.59 -4.67
C GLU A 331 -19.91 4.36 -3.79
N ARG A 332 -19.19 5.30 -4.39
CA ARG A 332 -18.25 6.17 -3.68
C ARG A 332 -18.29 7.59 -4.24
N ALA A 333 -18.17 8.54 -3.33
CA ALA A 333 -17.85 9.90 -3.69
C ALA A 333 -16.35 9.99 -4.00
N VAL A 334 -16.02 10.54 -5.14
CA VAL A 334 -14.65 10.91 -5.52
C VAL A 334 -14.61 12.44 -5.57
N ILE A 335 -13.73 13.03 -4.77
CA ILE A 335 -13.48 14.47 -4.75
C ILE A 335 -12.12 14.70 -5.38
N LEU A 336 -12.07 15.47 -6.43
CA LEU A 336 -10.89 15.77 -7.23
C LEU A 336 -10.58 17.25 -7.12
N GLY A 337 -9.36 17.58 -6.71
CA GLY A 337 -8.86 18.95 -6.68
C GLY A 337 -7.67 19.13 -7.62
N SER A 338 -7.63 20.23 -8.35
CA SER A 338 -6.58 20.55 -9.31
C SER A 338 -6.17 22.01 -9.26
N ARG A 339 -4.88 22.30 -9.21
CA ARG A 339 -4.30 23.65 -9.37
C ARG A 339 -3.58 23.83 -10.72
N VAL A 340 -3.68 22.83 -11.59
CA VAL A 340 -3.04 22.84 -12.92
C VAL A 340 -4.07 22.84 -14.06
N GLY A 341 -5.33 22.99 -13.75
CA GLY A 341 -6.46 23.06 -14.68
C GLY A 341 -7.78 22.91 -13.92
N ILE A 342 -8.91 23.02 -14.61
CA ILE A 342 -10.22 22.83 -14.01
C ILE A 342 -10.41 21.34 -13.71
N ALA A 343 -10.68 21.00 -12.46
CA ALA A 343 -10.99 19.63 -12.05
C ALA A 343 -12.21 19.09 -12.80
N ARG A 344 -12.02 18.02 -13.56
CA ARG A 344 -13.06 17.38 -14.37
C ARG A 344 -12.93 15.87 -14.29
N PHE A 345 -14.06 15.20 -14.33
CA PHE A 345 -14.11 13.75 -14.52
C PHE A 345 -14.40 13.42 -15.98
N SER A 346 -13.79 12.35 -16.47
CA SER A 346 -14.16 11.77 -17.76
C SER A 346 -15.61 11.29 -17.72
N GLU A 347 -16.28 11.33 -18.85
CA GLU A 347 -17.57 10.68 -19.00
C GLU A 347 -17.43 9.18 -18.75
N ILE A 348 -18.41 8.61 -18.06
CA ILE A 348 -18.45 7.16 -17.84
C ILE A 348 -19.05 6.55 -19.12
N SER A 349 -18.20 5.94 -19.94
CA SER A 349 -18.67 5.10 -21.03
C SER A 349 -19.25 3.83 -20.44
N LEU A 350 -20.57 3.68 -20.52
CA LEU A 350 -21.24 2.45 -20.12
C LEU A 350 -20.94 1.37 -21.14
N GLU A 351 -20.06 0.44 -20.81
CA GLU A 351 -19.96 -0.81 -21.57
C GLU A 351 -21.32 -1.54 -21.48
N LYS A 352 -21.87 -1.92 -22.63
CA LYS A 352 -23.08 -2.74 -22.70
C LYS A 352 -22.77 -4.13 -22.11
N GLY A 353 -23.46 -4.48 -21.02
CA GLY A 353 -23.26 -5.73 -20.30
C GLY A 353 -22.28 -5.54 -19.12
N GLY A 354 -22.79 -5.13 -17.96
CA GLY A 354 -22.00 -5.01 -16.74
C GLY A 354 -21.47 -6.36 -16.28
N LYS A 355 -20.29 -6.37 -15.68
CA LYS A 355 -19.69 -7.59 -15.09
C LYS A 355 -20.51 -8.09 -13.91
N THR A 356 -20.59 -9.40 -13.78
CA THR A 356 -21.37 -10.12 -12.76
C THR A 356 -20.48 -10.69 -11.65
N ALA A 357 -21.07 -11.11 -10.55
CA ALA A 357 -20.36 -11.85 -9.52
C ALA A 357 -19.80 -13.17 -10.08
N GLY A 358 -20.54 -13.83 -10.97
CA GLY A 358 -20.09 -15.04 -11.65
C GLY A 358 -18.84 -14.86 -12.48
N ASP A 359 -18.70 -13.72 -13.19
CA ASP A 359 -17.50 -13.41 -13.97
C ASP A 359 -16.25 -13.27 -13.07
N ALA A 360 -16.39 -12.70 -11.87
CA ALA A 360 -15.29 -12.60 -10.93
C ALA A 360 -14.96 -13.96 -10.30
N LEU A 361 -15.96 -14.68 -9.81
CA LEU A 361 -15.79 -15.93 -9.08
C LEU A 361 -15.27 -17.05 -9.98
N SER A 362 -15.60 -17.06 -11.27
CA SER A 362 -15.12 -18.04 -12.24
C SER A 362 -13.60 -18.01 -12.46
N GLN A 363 -12.95 -16.90 -12.11
CA GLN A 363 -11.49 -16.74 -12.23
C GLN A 363 -10.73 -17.40 -11.07
N VAL A 364 -11.41 -17.61 -9.93
CA VAL A 364 -10.77 -18.06 -8.70
C VAL A 364 -10.48 -19.57 -8.78
N ASN A 365 -9.27 -19.95 -8.45
CA ASN A 365 -8.82 -21.33 -8.41
C ASN A 365 -7.86 -21.57 -7.24
N ILE A 366 -7.49 -22.84 -6.99
CA ILE A 366 -6.63 -23.25 -5.87
C ILE A 366 -5.24 -22.57 -5.86
N GLY A 367 -4.78 -22.07 -7.01
CA GLY A 367 -3.50 -21.33 -7.11
C GLY A 367 -3.58 -19.87 -6.62
N TRP A 368 -4.77 -19.38 -6.31
CA TRP A 368 -4.91 -18.02 -5.80
C TRP A 368 -4.45 -17.90 -4.37
N SER A 369 -3.69 -16.86 -4.06
CA SER A 369 -3.38 -16.52 -2.67
C SER A 369 -4.65 -16.26 -1.86
N ASN A 370 -4.68 -16.70 -0.61
CA ASN A 370 -5.85 -16.62 0.28
C ASN A 370 -7.07 -17.49 -0.16
N TYR A 371 -6.85 -18.54 -0.96
CA TYR A 371 -7.91 -19.44 -1.42
C TYR A 371 -8.58 -20.18 -0.25
N ASP A 372 -7.80 -20.64 0.74
CA ASP A 372 -8.28 -21.36 1.91
C ASP A 372 -8.68 -20.46 3.09
N ASP A 373 -8.55 -19.14 2.92
CA ASP A 373 -8.93 -18.17 3.95
C ASP A 373 -10.45 -17.97 3.99
N ILE A 374 -11.14 -18.81 4.76
CA ILE A 374 -12.61 -18.82 4.88
C ILE A 374 -13.08 -18.96 6.32
N THR A 375 -14.20 -18.34 6.65
CA THR A 375 -14.96 -18.64 7.88
C THR A 375 -16.00 -19.72 7.55
N LEU A 376 -15.74 -20.96 7.98
CA LEU A 376 -16.69 -22.05 7.79
C LEU A 376 -17.90 -21.87 8.71
N PRO A 377 -19.13 -21.90 8.19
CA PRO A 377 -20.34 -21.81 8.99
C PRO A 377 -20.56 -23.10 9.79
N GLY A 378 -20.97 -22.97 11.05
CA GLY A 378 -21.50 -24.11 11.81
C GLY A 378 -22.81 -24.64 11.20
N SER A 379 -23.24 -25.86 11.58
CA SER A 379 -24.40 -26.56 11.04
C SER A 379 -25.66 -25.69 10.98
N ARG A 380 -26.00 -25.06 12.10
CA ARG A 380 -27.18 -24.17 12.21
C ARG A 380 -27.12 -22.93 11.32
N THR A 381 -25.93 -22.42 11.08
CA THR A 381 -25.72 -21.28 10.16
C THR A 381 -25.84 -21.73 8.72
N ARG A 382 -25.31 -22.89 8.39
CA ARG A 382 -25.42 -23.50 7.06
C ARG A 382 -26.88 -23.83 6.72
N GLU A 383 -27.63 -24.38 7.67
CA GLU A 383 -29.08 -24.63 7.52
C GLU A 383 -29.83 -23.32 7.22
N ARG A 384 -29.52 -22.22 7.90
CA ARG A 384 -30.08 -20.89 7.55
C ARG A 384 -29.71 -20.43 6.15
N MET A 385 -28.48 -20.68 5.74
CA MET A 385 -28.02 -20.31 4.41
C MET A 385 -28.76 -21.04 3.32
N SER A 386 -29.13 -22.33 3.52
CA SER A 386 -29.84 -23.14 2.51
C SER A 386 -31.26 -22.62 2.17
N PHE A 387 -31.88 -21.86 3.07
CA PHE A 387 -33.18 -21.22 2.79
C PHE A 387 -33.09 -19.96 1.93
N VAL A 388 -31.90 -19.38 1.81
CA VAL A 388 -31.72 -18.10 1.11
C VAL A 388 -31.46 -18.34 -0.37
N PRO A 389 -32.35 -17.93 -1.28
CA PRO A 389 -32.17 -18.11 -2.71
C PRO A 389 -31.07 -17.13 -3.25
N PRO A 390 -30.56 -17.37 -4.47
CA PRO A 390 -29.68 -16.37 -5.14
C PRO A 390 -30.34 -14.98 -5.17
N GLY A 391 -29.58 -13.95 -4.76
CA GLY A 391 -30.11 -12.60 -4.61
C GLY A 391 -30.95 -12.35 -3.35
N GLY A 392 -31.24 -13.38 -2.56
CA GLY A 392 -32.02 -13.31 -1.32
C GLY A 392 -31.22 -12.82 -0.10
N ASN A 393 -31.90 -12.78 1.05
CA ASN A 393 -31.30 -12.37 2.32
C ASN A 393 -32.03 -13.02 3.52
N TYR A 394 -31.73 -12.57 4.74
CA TYR A 394 -32.29 -13.13 5.98
C TYR A 394 -33.82 -13.20 6.02
N LYS A 395 -34.57 -12.43 5.22
CA LYS A 395 -36.04 -12.44 5.16
C LYS A 395 -36.58 -13.71 4.55
N ASP A 396 -35.80 -14.42 3.76
CA ASP A 396 -36.14 -15.67 3.11
C ASP A 396 -35.97 -16.87 4.06
N ILE A 397 -35.38 -16.67 5.24
CA ILE A 397 -35.23 -17.69 6.27
C ILE A 397 -36.56 -17.85 7.02
N PRO A 398 -37.14 -19.06 7.13
CA PRO A 398 -38.36 -19.29 7.91
C PRO A 398 -38.22 -18.80 9.35
N ALA A 399 -39.34 -18.31 9.93
CA ALA A 399 -39.33 -17.62 11.23
C ALA A 399 -38.74 -18.48 12.37
N GLU A 400 -38.97 -19.77 12.36
CA GLU A 400 -38.47 -20.76 13.32
C GLU A 400 -36.95 -20.96 13.27
N PHE A 401 -36.33 -20.67 12.13
CA PHE A 401 -34.88 -20.73 11.94
C PHE A 401 -34.18 -19.36 12.10
N GLN A 402 -34.96 -18.29 12.15
CA GLN A 402 -34.40 -16.96 12.37
C GLN A 402 -33.77 -16.84 13.77
N THR A 403 -32.67 -16.08 13.89
CA THR A 403 -32.12 -15.76 15.19
C THR A 403 -32.99 -14.69 15.87
N PRO A 404 -33.30 -14.76 17.17
CA PRO A 404 -33.98 -13.68 17.85
C PRO A 404 -33.21 -12.36 17.76
N GLY A 405 -33.88 -11.25 17.50
CA GLY A 405 -33.27 -9.91 17.45
C GLY A 405 -34.09 -8.93 16.63
N LYS A 406 -34.29 -7.73 17.14
CA LYS A 406 -34.98 -6.62 16.45
C LYS A 406 -33.95 -5.91 15.53
N ASN A 407 -34.40 -5.39 14.38
CA ASN A 407 -33.65 -4.52 13.45
C ASN A 407 -32.45 -5.17 12.74
N ARG A 408 -32.69 -6.21 11.94
CA ARG A 408 -31.66 -6.74 11.04
C ARG A 408 -31.56 -5.93 9.76
N HIS A 409 -30.33 -5.66 9.36
CA HIS A 409 -30.04 -5.02 8.09
C HIS A 409 -30.22 -6.04 6.94
N SER A 410 -30.70 -5.60 5.77
CA SER A 410 -30.90 -6.42 4.56
C SER A 410 -29.61 -7.07 4.02
N SER A 411 -28.45 -6.62 4.46
CA SER A 411 -27.14 -7.25 4.16
C SER A 411 -26.88 -8.54 4.97
N THR A 412 -27.72 -8.84 5.99
CA THR A 412 -27.55 -10.06 6.81
C THR A 412 -28.00 -11.28 6.02
N TYR A 413 -27.17 -12.33 5.96
CA TYR A 413 -27.41 -13.52 5.15
C TYR A 413 -27.70 -13.19 3.68
N ARG A 414 -26.98 -12.23 3.11
CA ARG A 414 -27.12 -11.88 1.70
C ARG A 414 -26.42 -12.92 0.84
N ARG A 415 -27.19 -13.66 0.02
CA ARG A 415 -26.63 -14.55 -1.00
C ARG A 415 -26.39 -13.76 -2.29
N LEU A 416 -25.23 -13.91 -2.88
CA LEU A 416 -24.94 -13.35 -4.20
C LEU A 416 -25.83 -14.02 -5.27
N ALA A 417 -26.17 -13.27 -6.32
CA ALA A 417 -26.68 -13.82 -7.56
C ALA A 417 -25.52 -14.00 -8.54
N TRP A 418 -25.49 -15.13 -9.26
CA TRP A 418 -24.39 -15.43 -10.18
C TRP A 418 -24.33 -14.45 -11.36
N ASP A 419 -25.50 -14.10 -11.89
CA ASP A 419 -25.67 -13.31 -13.10
C ASP A 419 -25.87 -11.81 -12.85
N GLU A 420 -25.66 -11.36 -11.62
CA GLU A 420 -25.75 -9.96 -11.22
C GLU A 420 -24.45 -9.44 -10.63
N PRO A 421 -24.20 -8.11 -10.65
CA PRO A 421 -23.12 -7.52 -9.88
C PRO A 421 -23.28 -7.80 -8.39
N SER A 422 -22.15 -8.03 -7.71
CA SER A 422 -22.16 -8.20 -6.26
C SER A 422 -22.61 -6.91 -5.56
N PRO A 423 -23.39 -6.98 -4.47
CA PRO A 423 -23.56 -5.85 -3.58
C PRO A 423 -22.20 -5.40 -3.01
N THR A 424 -22.18 -4.22 -2.38
CA THR A 424 -20.97 -3.72 -1.69
C THR A 424 -20.43 -4.77 -0.71
N ILE A 425 -19.18 -5.18 -0.90
CA ILE A 425 -18.46 -6.05 0.02
C ILE A 425 -18.07 -5.21 1.24
N VAL A 426 -18.53 -5.64 2.41
CA VAL A 426 -18.14 -5.15 3.72
C VAL A 426 -17.39 -6.27 4.45
N ASN A 427 -17.01 -6.07 5.71
CA ASN A 427 -16.50 -7.19 6.50
C ASN A 427 -17.61 -8.24 6.71
N TRP A 428 -17.58 -9.30 5.92
CA TRP A 428 -18.62 -10.36 5.86
C TRP A 428 -18.56 -11.39 6.97
N ARG A 429 -17.77 -11.14 8.01
CA ARG A 429 -17.71 -11.99 9.21
C ARG A 429 -18.99 -11.92 10.04
N LYS A 430 -19.57 -10.71 10.21
CA LYS A 430 -20.77 -10.50 11.03
C LYS A 430 -22.07 -10.52 10.21
N PRO A 431 -22.20 -9.75 9.09
CA PRO A 431 -23.29 -10.02 8.15
C PRO A 431 -22.78 -11.02 7.11
N PRO A 432 -23.09 -12.33 7.23
CA PRO A 432 -22.60 -13.31 6.28
C PRO A 432 -22.99 -12.96 4.84
N LEU A 433 -21.99 -12.82 3.97
CA LEU A 433 -22.18 -12.76 2.53
C LEU A 433 -22.00 -14.17 2.00
N ILE A 434 -23.07 -14.72 1.41
CA ILE A 434 -23.16 -16.12 1.04
C ILE A 434 -22.74 -16.29 -0.42
N HIS A 435 -21.95 -17.34 -0.69
CA HIS A 435 -21.58 -17.74 -2.04
C HIS A 435 -22.83 -18.04 -2.89
N PRO A 436 -22.89 -17.66 -4.18
CA PRO A 436 -24.12 -17.78 -4.98
C PRO A 436 -24.62 -19.22 -5.15
N LYS A 437 -23.73 -20.21 -5.15
CA LYS A 437 -24.05 -21.63 -5.41
C LYS A 437 -23.84 -22.55 -4.21
N GLU A 438 -23.24 -22.07 -3.11
CA GLU A 438 -22.87 -22.91 -1.98
C GLU A 438 -23.32 -22.30 -0.64
N ASP A 439 -23.63 -23.14 0.35
CA ASP A 439 -24.08 -22.71 1.68
C ASP A 439 -22.90 -22.40 2.60
N ARG A 440 -22.07 -21.47 2.17
CA ARG A 440 -20.91 -20.94 2.88
C ARG A 440 -20.72 -19.46 2.63
N THR A 441 -19.86 -18.85 3.41
CA THR A 441 -19.40 -17.49 3.13
C THR A 441 -18.37 -17.48 2.00
N LEU A 442 -18.02 -16.30 1.50
CA LEU A 442 -16.91 -16.14 0.56
C LEU A 442 -15.56 -16.42 1.22
N THR A 443 -14.64 -16.99 0.45
CA THR A 443 -13.21 -16.96 0.78
C THR A 443 -12.65 -15.54 0.60
N VAL A 444 -11.46 -15.28 1.15
CA VAL A 444 -10.77 -14.00 0.90
C VAL A 444 -10.37 -13.89 -0.57
N ALA A 445 -10.02 -14.99 -1.23
CA ALA A 445 -9.71 -15.00 -2.67
C ALA A 445 -10.93 -14.61 -3.53
N GLU A 446 -12.11 -15.15 -3.22
CA GLU A 446 -13.36 -14.81 -3.92
C GLU A 446 -13.74 -13.33 -3.72
N ALA A 447 -13.60 -12.83 -2.50
CA ALA A 447 -13.86 -11.43 -2.21
C ALA A 447 -12.85 -10.49 -2.90
N LYS A 448 -11.56 -10.89 -3.02
CA LYS A 448 -10.55 -10.18 -3.83
C LYS A 448 -10.94 -10.12 -5.30
N ALA A 449 -11.40 -11.24 -5.87
CA ALA A 449 -11.83 -11.30 -7.26
C ALA A 449 -12.96 -10.31 -7.54
N LEU A 450 -13.93 -10.22 -6.63
CA LEU A 450 -15.02 -9.24 -6.70
C LEU A 450 -14.56 -7.78 -6.57
N GLN A 451 -13.42 -7.53 -5.89
CA GLN A 451 -12.77 -6.20 -5.89
C GLN A 451 -11.90 -5.95 -7.14
N GLY A 452 -11.78 -6.93 -8.03
CA GLY A 452 -10.98 -6.84 -9.25
C GLY A 452 -9.48 -7.04 -9.05
N LEU A 453 -9.06 -7.61 -7.90
CA LEU A 453 -7.66 -7.91 -7.61
C LEU A 453 -7.22 -9.21 -8.30
N PRO A 454 -5.94 -9.32 -8.71
CA PRO A 454 -5.41 -10.54 -9.30
C PRO A 454 -5.18 -11.63 -8.25
N GLY A 455 -5.06 -12.88 -8.71
CA GLY A 455 -4.91 -14.04 -7.84
C GLY A 455 -3.66 -14.02 -6.95
N ASN A 456 -2.56 -13.44 -7.45
CA ASN A 456 -1.30 -13.31 -6.72
C ASN A 456 -1.28 -12.16 -5.69
N TYR A 457 -2.27 -11.25 -5.69
CA TYR A 457 -2.37 -10.20 -4.67
C TYR A 457 -2.65 -10.83 -3.30
N ARG A 458 -1.67 -10.86 -2.42
CA ARG A 458 -1.76 -11.57 -1.13
C ARG A 458 -2.16 -10.62 -0.01
N ILE A 459 -3.19 -10.99 0.75
CA ILE A 459 -3.65 -10.24 1.94
C ILE A 459 -3.07 -10.90 3.20
N PHE A 460 -2.49 -10.11 4.09
CA PHE A 460 -1.85 -10.56 5.33
C PHE A 460 -2.67 -10.24 6.57
N GLY A 461 -2.34 -10.88 7.69
CA GLY A 461 -3.01 -10.74 8.97
C GLY A 461 -3.90 -11.91 9.35
N THR A 462 -4.62 -11.79 10.45
CA THR A 462 -5.66 -12.75 10.86
C THR A 462 -6.82 -12.76 9.86
N LEU A 463 -7.60 -13.82 9.81
CA LEU A 463 -8.74 -13.92 8.90
C LEU A 463 -9.68 -12.70 8.99
N GLY A 464 -9.97 -12.23 10.22
CA GLY A 464 -10.80 -11.03 10.42
C GLY A 464 -10.18 -9.76 9.86
N GLN A 465 -8.85 -9.59 9.99
CA GLN A 465 -8.11 -8.47 9.41
C GLN A 465 -8.08 -8.54 7.88
N LYS A 466 -7.89 -9.73 7.31
CA LYS A 466 -7.96 -9.95 5.85
C LYS A 466 -9.33 -9.57 5.29
N GLN A 467 -10.40 -10.01 5.93
CA GLN A 467 -11.77 -9.67 5.56
C GLN A 467 -12.03 -8.16 5.68
N GLN A 468 -11.50 -7.52 6.71
CA GLN A 468 -11.64 -6.07 6.89
C GLN A 468 -10.89 -5.28 5.82
N GLN A 469 -9.67 -5.67 5.49
CA GLN A 469 -8.88 -5.02 4.43
C GLN A 469 -9.60 -5.07 3.08
N VAL A 470 -10.13 -6.24 2.69
CA VAL A 470 -10.88 -6.39 1.44
C VAL A 470 -12.21 -5.64 1.48
N GLY A 471 -12.91 -5.61 2.63
CA GLY A 471 -14.16 -4.85 2.81
C GLY A 471 -13.95 -3.33 2.76
N ASN A 472 -12.83 -2.83 3.27
CA ASN A 472 -12.46 -1.40 3.21
C ASN A 472 -11.96 -0.98 1.82
N ALA A 473 -11.55 -1.94 0.98
CA ALA A 473 -10.90 -1.67 -0.29
C ALA A 473 -11.74 -0.79 -1.23
N VAL A 474 -11.05 0.07 -1.96
CA VAL A 474 -11.57 0.73 -3.15
C VAL A 474 -11.42 -0.26 -4.31
N PRO A 475 -12.51 -0.68 -4.99
CA PRO A 475 -12.41 -1.62 -6.10
C PRO A 475 -11.44 -1.15 -7.18
N VAL A 476 -10.74 -2.09 -7.80
CA VAL A 476 -9.69 -1.77 -8.79
C VAL A 476 -10.23 -0.96 -9.97
N ALA A 477 -11.47 -1.23 -10.42
CA ALA A 477 -12.07 -0.48 -11.52
C ALA A 477 -12.35 0.97 -11.14
N LEU A 478 -12.83 1.22 -9.92
CA LEU A 478 -12.99 2.57 -9.39
C LEU A 478 -11.63 3.29 -9.22
N GLY A 479 -10.61 2.58 -8.71
CA GLY A 479 -9.25 3.11 -8.64
C GLY A 479 -8.68 3.48 -10.02
N LYS A 480 -8.94 2.68 -11.05
CA LYS A 480 -8.57 3.00 -12.45
C LYS A 480 -9.28 4.26 -12.95
N TYR A 481 -10.55 4.42 -12.61
CA TYR A 481 -11.32 5.62 -12.95
C TYR A 481 -10.71 6.87 -12.32
N ILE A 482 -10.39 6.82 -11.01
CA ILE A 482 -9.74 7.91 -10.28
C ILE A 482 -8.37 8.21 -10.91
N LYS A 483 -7.56 7.19 -11.16
CA LYS A 483 -6.25 7.31 -11.81
C LYS A 483 -6.36 8.03 -13.16
N ASN A 484 -7.32 7.65 -14.00
CA ASN A 484 -7.49 8.26 -15.32
C ASN A 484 -7.86 9.74 -15.21
N ALA A 485 -8.71 10.12 -14.25
CA ALA A 485 -9.06 11.52 -14.01
C ALA A 485 -7.84 12.35 -13.55
N VAL A 486 -7.06 11.82 -12.60
CA VAL A 486 -5.81 12.47 -12.14
C VAL A 486 -4.82 12.62 -13.28
N LEU A 487 -4.61 11.55 -14.05
CA LEU A 487 -3.67 11.55 -15.16
C LEU A 487 -4.03 12.56 -16.25
N ALA A 488 -5.32 12.66 -16.62
CA ALA A 488 -5.80 13.61 -17.62
C ALA A 488 -5.49 15.05 -17.22
N LEU A 489 -5.64 15.39 -15.93
CA LEU A 489 -5.31 16.72 -15.41
C LEU A 489 -3.81 17.00 -15.47
N LEU A 490 -2.99 16.04 -15.06
CA LEU A 490 -1.53 16.17 -15.08
C LEU A 490 -0.99 16.29 -16.51
N GLN A 491 -1.57 15.56 -17.47
CA GLN A 491 -1.18 15.63 -18.88
C GLN A 491 -1.61 16.97 -19.52
N SER A 492 -2.79 17.48 -19.20
CA SER A 492 -3.26 18.77 -19.74
C SER A 492 -2.43 19.97 -19.28
N SER A 493 -1.70 19.84 -18.19
CA SER A 493 -0.83 20.90 -17.65
C SER A 493 0.55 20.99 -18.32
N ARG A 494 0.92 20.01 -19.14
CA ARG A 494 2.19 20.04 -19.87
C ARG A 494 2.05 20.86 -21.16
N PRO A 495 3.01 21.73 -21.48
CA PRO A 495 3.01 22.38 -22.76
C PRO A 495 3.08 21.32 -23.88
N CYS A 496 2.22 21.47 -24.87
CA CYS A 496 2.22 20.61 -26.05
C CYS A 496 3.64 20.64 -26.65
N LYS A 497 4.33 19.50 -26.69
CA LYS A 497 5.57 19.39 -27.46
C LYS A 497 5.19 19.64 -28.91
N SER A 498 5.38 20.87 -29.40
CA SER A 498 5.20 21.17 -30.80
C SER A 498 6.11 20.27 -31.61
N THR A 499 5.52 19.30 -32.28
CA THR A 499 6.17 18.59 -33.39
C THR A 499 6.48 19.66 -34.44
N SER A 500 7.69 20.20 -34.40
CA SER A 500 8.20 21.00 -35.51
C SER A 500 8.37 20.05 -36.68
N LEU A 501 7.31 19.88 -37.47
CA LEU A 501 7.43 19.48 -38.86
C LEU A 501 8.26 20.57 -39.53
N ARG A 502 9.58 20.33 -39.64
CA ARG A 502 10.40 21.08 -40.58
C ARG A 502 9.90 20.68 -41.98
N CYS A 503 9.08 21.53 -42.55
CA CYS A 503 8.91 21.56 -44.01
C CYS A 503 10.28 21.88 -44.60
N HIS A 504 10.94 20.90 -45.19
CA HIS A 504 11.99 21.17 -46.13
C HIS A 504 11.30 21.64 -47.43
N ALA A 505 11.50 22.92 -47.75
CA ALA A 505 11.27 23.49 -49.05
C ALA A 505 12.47 23.12 -49.95
#